data_bad1b7172717dc3ba6b2738f751ce710
#
_entry.id   bad1b7172717dc3ba6b2738f751ce710
#
_cell.length_a   1.000
_cell.length_b   1.000
_cell.length_c   1.000
_cell.angle_alpha   90.00
_cell.angle_beta   90.00
_cell.angle_gamma   90.00
#
_symmetry.space_group_name_H-M   'P 1'
#
loop_
_entity.id
_entity.type
_entity.pdbx_description
1 polymer ?
#
loop_
_entity_poly.entity_id
_entity_poly.type
_entity_poly.pdbx_seq_one_letter_code
_entity_poly.pdbx_strand_id
1 'polypeptide(L)'
;MENVTLTIDGRQLSVPKGTTVLKAAIEAGIQVPYYCYHPGLGIDASCRVCLVKIDKMAKLQTSCSTPVAEGMVVHTQDAEAVEGRKGVFEFLLINHPLDCPVCDKGGECPLQDFSNQFGNDSSRMDFPRRTFDGEGVKADIDFGPTLMLNRNRCILCTRCSRFMAEVDGDAQIGTINRGNGSEIATFNEQGVHSLLSGNLMDVCPVGAITTKQYRFRSRPWDNPHAVDTTCTLCSKGCATTAWLKAKPEWAKGARLARVTPRYNAEVNDFWMCDIGRFQYLWVEGDERLRKPLILTKDGVQQVATWKDALMRVRDLLNAAGRKDPASVRMLASAHASHEEMYLLKRLAEDLKGDGGASHVHVAWRRTEKQQPANTKFQVPAIDAPNVNGARDLGLSVIGDTGAAIGAGDADLSGLRTAIDQDRVAVLYIVDPGPDGSMGDLTWLLDARKAGRVPVIIYQGVLQSELSKIADVVLPGAAWVEKDATYTNDQGMVQAASKAINAPGEAVEDWQILTSVAAALGLPYTYTTSQQVRADVAAFLSTKPQYAVLTETVFNRPVSAEHWLKASNPMERWKWDTMFQDLPPVKGHNVQMEQMAEATVIPLRLVTDEISRTSE
;
A
#
# COMPACT_ATOMS: atom_id res chain seq x y z
N MET A 1 17.08 26.89 12.99
CA MET A 1 16.39 26.63 14.28
C MET A 1 17.48 26.57 15.35
N GLU A 2 17.22 27.13 16.54
CA GLU A 2 18.15 27.06 17.68
C GLU A 2 18.22 25.62 18.18
N ASN A 3 19.43 25.05 18.28
CA ASN A 3 19.63 23.73 18.85
C ASN A 3 19.92 23.86 20.35
N VAL A 4 19.52 22.86 21.11
CA VAL A 4 19.86 22.69 22.53
C VAL A 4 20.63 21.38 22.72
N THR A 5 21.54 21.40 23.70
CA THR A 5 22.39 20.27 24.02
C THR A 5 21.90 19.58 25.29
N LEU A 6 21.75 18.26 25.24
CA LEU A 6 21.38 17.44 26.38
C LEU A 6 22.26 16.18 26.43
N THR A 7 22.21 15.50 27.55
CA THR A 7 22.87 14.19 27.73
C THR A 7 21.80 13.13 28.06
N ILE A 8 21.79 12.02 27.31
CA ILE A 8 20.92 10.86 27.61
C ILE A 8 21.83 9.65 27.82
N ASP A 9 21.76 9.03 28.99
CA ASP A 9 22.58 7.87 29.39
C ASP A 9 24.08 8.05 29.06
N GLY A 10 24.62 9.23 29.36
CA GLY A 10 26.01 9.60 29.11
C GLY A 10 26.35 10.02 27.67
N ARG A 11 25.39 9.95 26.73
CA ARG A 11 25.59 10.41 25.35
C ARG A 11 25.14 11.86 25.20
N GLN A 12 26.02 12.73 24.75
CA GLN A 12 25.69 14.12 24.44
C GLN A 12 25.02 14.21 23.07
N LEU A 13 23.89 14.90 22.99
CA LEU A 13 23.06 15.07 21.82
C LEU A 13 22.78 16.55 21.59
N SER A 14 22.71 16.98 20.34
CA SER A 14 22.29 18.32 19.95
C SER A 14 21.06 18.21 19.05
N VAL A 15 19.93 18.72 19.52
CA VAL A 15 18.63 18.59 18.84
C VAL A 15 17.92 19.94 18.76
N PRO A 16 17.00 20.14 17.82
CA PRO A 16 16.22 21.37 17.73
C PRO A 16 15.44 21.65 19.03
N LYS A 17 15.41 22.90 19.46
CA LYS A 17 14.61 23.36 20.59
C LYS A 17 13.13 23.01 20.41
N GLY A 18 12.52 22.45 21.45
CA GLY A 18 11.14 21.96 21.41
C GLY A 18 11.01 20.46 21.09
N THR A 19 12.10 19.77 20.72
CA THR A 19 12.15 18.31 20.64
C THR A 19 11.83 17.71 22.01
N THR A 20 11.08 16.61 22.08
CA THR A 20 10.86 15.90 23.35
C THR A 20 12.01 14.94 23.66
N VAL A 21 12.19 14.64 24.95
CA VAL A 21 13.21 13.67 25.40
C VAL A 21 13.04 12.31 24.70
N LEU A 22 11.80 11.83 24.51
CA LEU A 22 11.54 10.58 23.79
C LEU A 22 12.01 10.65 22.34
N LYS A 23 11.70 11.74 21.63
CA LYS A 23 12.11 11.90 20.24
C LYS A 23 13.64 11.94 20.12
N ALA A 24 14.31 12.72 20.98
CA ALA A 24 15.78 12.77 21.03
C ALA A 24 16.40 11.39 21.34
N ALA A 25 15.81 10.62 22.28
CA ALA A 25 16.27 9.28 22.60
C ALA A 25 16.15 8.32 21.39
N ILE A 26 14.99 8.31 20.70
CA ILE A 26 14.76 7.48 19.53
C ILE A 26 15.73 7.80 18.39
N GLU A 27 15.94 9.10 18.10
CA GLU A 27 16.89 9.55 17.08
C GLU A 27 18.34 9.14 17.41
N ALA A 28 18.67 9.05 18.70
CA ALA A 28 19.96 8.57 19.16
C ALA A 28 20.07 7.02 19.24
N GLY A 29 19.01 6.28 18.88
CA GLY A 29 18.96 4.83 19.00
C GLY A 29 18.82 4.32 20.43
N ILE A 30 18.38 5.18 21.36
CA ILE A 30 18.13 4.82 22.77
C ILE A 30 16.67 4.40 22.92
N GLN A 31 16.45 3.17 23.34
CA GLN A 31 15.09 2.63 23.49
C GLN A 31 14.44 3.07 24.78
N VAL A 32 13.28 3.71 24.66
CA VAL A 32 12.36 4.01 25.75
C VAL A 32 10.97 3.53 25.33
N PRO A 33 10.29 2.66 26.12
CA PRO A 33 8.98 2.15 25.73
C PRO A 33 7.92 3.24 25.74
N TYR A 34 6.92 3.15 24.82
CA TYR A 34 5.81 4.09 24.75
C TYR A 34 4.57 3.46 24.10
N TYR A 35 3.35 3.89 24.49
CA TYR A 35 2.11 3.44 23.86
C TYR A 35 1.21 4.58 23.39
N CYS A 36 0.92 5.57 24.23
CA CYS A 36 0.03 6.66 23.82
C CYS A 36 0.66 7.62 22.81
N TYR A 37 2.00 7.74 22.79
CA TYR A 37 2.72 8.55 21.80
C TYR A 37 2.67 7.91 20.42
N HIS A 38 2.38 8.73 19.39
CA HIS A 38 2.54 8.41 17.98
C HIS A 38 3.02 9.67 17.26
N PRO A 39 4.03 9.58 16.37
CA PRO A 39 4.63 10.78 15.77
C PRO A 39 3.66 11.60 14.92
N GLY A 40 2.65 10.97 14.30
CA GLY A 40 1.60 11.64 13.51
C GLY A 40 0.41 12.15 14.35
N LEU A 41 0.44 12.03 15.69
CA LEU A 41 -0.64 12.46 16.59
C LEU A 41 -0.12 13.39 17.68
N GLY A 42 -0.99 14.20 18.23
CA GLY A 42 -0.68 15.04 19.40
C GLY A 42 -0.21 14.23 20.61
N ILE A 43 0.48 14.86 21.52
CA ILE A 43 1.01 14.22 22.74
C ILE A 43 -0.11 14.12 23.78
N ASP A 44 -0.34 12.92 24.33
CA ASP A 44 -1.34 12.65 25.36
C ASP A 44 -0.72 12.41 26.76
N ALA A 45 0.43 11.74 26.79
CA ALA A 45 1.16 11.39 28.02
C ALA A 45 0.39 10.53 29.04
N SER A 46 -0.71 9.87 28.64
CA SER A 46 -1.61 9.12 29.53
C SER A 46 -1.07 7.76 29.96
N CYS A 47 -0.35 7.03 29.09
CA CYS A 47 0.06 5.64 29.37
C CYS A 47 1.17 5.51 30.41
N ARG A 48 1.96 6.55 30.67
CA ARG A 48 3.04 6.65 31.66
C ARG A 48 4.18 5.65 31.52
N VAL A 49 4.24 4.86 30.44
CA VAL A 49 5.27 3.82 30.30
C VAL A 49 6.65 4.37 29.90
N CYS A 50 6.71 5.60 29.36
CA CYS A 50 7.94 6.26 28.90
C CYS A 50 8.67 7.05 30.03
N LEU A 51 8.58 6.58 31.26
CA LEU A 51 9.21 7.23 32.41
C LEU A 51 10.74 7.21 32.31
N VAL A 52 11.34 8.37 32.63
CA VAL A 52 12.79 8.58 32.74
C VAL A 52 13.11 9.41 33.99
N LYS A 53 14.32 9.28 34.51
CA LYS A 53 14.86 10.16 35.55
C LYS A 53 15.58 11.32 34.88
N ILE A 54 15.34 12.53 35.36
CA ILE A 54 16.02 13.74 34.91
C ILE A 54 16.68 14.40 36.13
N ASP A 55 17.97 14.73 36.01
CA ASP A 55 18.71 15.38 37.09
C ASP A 55 17.99 16.66 37.58
N LYS A 56 18.05 16.89 38.87
CA LYS A 56 17.39 18.04 39.55
C LYS A 56 15.86 17.99 39.54
N MET A 57 15.22 16.96 38.99
CA MET A 57 13.77 16.73 39.08
C MET A 57 13.46 15.67 40.13
N ALA A 58 12.63 16.02 41.12
CA ALA A 58 12.33 15.12 42.23
C ALA A 58 11.49 13.88 41.82
N LYS A 59 10.71 13.98 40.72
CA LYS A 59 9.81 12.94 40.26
C LYS A 59 10.23 12.46 38.87
N LEU A 60 9.96 11.19 38.55
CA LEU A 60 10.08 10.66 37.19
C LEU A 60 9.24 11.48 36.23
N GLN A 61 9.77 11.70 35.04
CA GLN A 61 9.11 12.42 33.95
C GLN A 61 8.71 11.51 32.81
N THR A 62 7.65 11.88 32.10
CA THR A 62 7.27 11.21 30.86
C THR A 62 8.08 11.79 29.71
N SER A 63 8.98 10.99 29.15
CA SER A 63 9.88 11.44 28.08
C SER A 63 9.14 11.93 26.83
N CYS A 64 7.95 11.37 26.53
CA CYS A 64 7.17 11.75 25.35
C CYS A 64 6.60 13.19 25.42
N SER A 65 6.42 13.74 26.62
CA SER A 65 5.83 15.08 26.82
C SER A 65 6.80 16.11 27.41
N THR A 66 8.01 15.69 27.80
CA THR A 66 9.01 16.58 28.39
C THR A 66 9.89 17.16 27.28
N PRO A 67 9.81 18.48 26.99
CA PRO A 67 10.70 19.11 26.03
C PRO A 67 12.14 19.14 26.55
N VAL A 68 13.11 19.02 25.64
CA VAL A 68 14.52 19.12 25.98
C VAL A 68 14.91 20.55 26.39
N ALA A 69 15.89 20.66 27.28
CA ALA A 69 16.46 21.93 27.71
C ALA A 69 17.98 21.87 27.69
N GLU A 70 18.63 23.03 27.60
CA GLU A 70 20.10 23.13 27.57
C GLU A 70 20.72 22.56 28.85
N GLY A 71 21.68 21.69 28.68
CA GLY A 71 22.38 21.01 29.77
C GLY A 71 21.55 19.98 30.53
N MET A 72 20.37 19.57 30.00
CA MET A 72 19.53 18.53 30.62
C MET A 72 20.29 17.18 30.63
N VAL A 73 20.24 16.48 31.76
CA VAL A 73 20.80 15.12 31.90
C VAL A 73 19.67 14.17 32.21
N VAL A 74 19.54 13.15 31.35
CA VAL A 74 18.45 12.17 31.37
C VAL A 74 19.03 10.76 31.55
N HIS A 75 18.44 10.00 32.44
CA HIS A 75 18.79 8.62 32.72
C HIS A 75 17.60 7.70 32.40
N THR A 76 17.73 6.90 31.34
CA THR A 76 16.67 5.96 30.96
C THR A 76 16.78 4.65 31.72
N GLN A 77 17.96 4.31 32.24
CA GLN A 77 18.24 3.07 32.97
C GLN A 77 18.40 3.29 34.49
N ASP A 78 18.01 4.45 35.01
CA ASP A 78 17.96 4.67 36.46
C ASP A 78 17.03 3.66 37.14
N ALA A 79 17.41 3.16 38.33
CA ALA A 79 16.67 2.10 39.03
C ALA A 79 15.21 2.50 39.33
N GLU A 80 14.98 3.78 39.72
CA GLU A 80 13.63 4.29 39.98
C GLU A 80 12.80 4.32 38.68
N ALA A 81 13.40 4.71 37.57
CA ALA A 81 12.74 4.75 36.25
C ALA A 81 12.41 3.34 35.74
N VAL A 82 13.32 2.38 35.91
CA VAL A 82 13.11 0.98 35.55
C VAL A 82 11.98 0.37 36.37
N GLU A 83 11.99 0.54 37.69
CA GLU A 83 10.95 -0.01 38.57
C GLU A 83 9.59 0.66 38.31
N GLY A 84 9.59 1.99 38.09
CA GLY A 84 8.38 2.72 37.71
C GLY A 84 7.76 2.19 36.41
N ARG A 85 8.56 1.90 35.37
CA ARG A 85 8.09 1.28 34.13
C ARG A 85 7.55 -0.12 34.34
N LYS A 86 8.22 -0.97 35.13
CA LYS A 86 7.75 -2.32 35.48
C LYS A 86 6.36 -2.27 36.12
N GLY A 87 6.14 -1.37 37.07
CA GLY A 87 4.82 -1.18 37.68
C GLY A 87 3.76 -0.73 36.67
N VAL A 88 4.11 0.14 35.70
CA VAL A 88 3.17 0.51 34.63
C VAL A 88 2.84 -0.68 33.72
N PHE A 89 3.81 -1.55 33.38
CA PHE A 89 3.54 -2.77 32.62
C PHE A 89 2.61 -3.73 33.40
N GLU A 90 2.78 -3.86 34.69
CA GLU A 90 1.85 -4.65 35.51
C GLU A 90 0.42 -4.10 35.40
N PHE A 91 0.21 -2.79 35.51
CA PHE A 91 -1.12 -2.18 35.32
C PHE A 91 -1.68 -2.43 33.92
N LEU A 92 -0.88 -2.36 32.86
CA LEU A 92 -1.33 -2.61 31.49
C LEU A 92 -1.72 -4.09 31.27
N LEU A 93 -1.03 -5.02 31.95
CA LEU A 93 -1.23 -6.46 31.78
C LEU A 93 -2.31 -7.02 32.71
N ILE A 94 -2.69 -6.31 33.77
CA ILE A 94 -3.56 -6.78 34.83
C ILE A 94 -4.90 -7.32 34.29
N ASN A 95 -5.52 -6.62 33.35
CA ASN A 95 -6.76 -7.02 32.70
C ASN A 95 -6.57 -7.47 31.25
N HIS A 96 -5.34 -7.44 30.72
CA HIS A 96 -5.10 -7.85 29.34
C HIS A 96 -5.25 -9.36 29.18
N PRO A 97 -6.07 -9.86 28.22
CA PRO A 97 -6.33 -11.30 28.10
C PRO A 97 -5.10 -12.05 27.56
N LEU A 98 -5.02 -13.35 27.88
CA LEU A 98 -4.00 -14.25 27.36
C LEU A 98 -4.33 -14.73 25.93
N ASP A 99 -4.73 -13.82 25.07
CA ASP A 99 -5.25 -14.07 23.73
C ASP A 99 -4.18 -14.09 22.63
N CYS A 100 -2.89 -13.93 22.96
CA CYS A 100 -1.84 -13.84 21.94
C CYS A 100 -1.91 -14.93 20.86
N PRO A 101 -2.20 -16.20 21.19
CA PRO A 101 -2.33 -17.25 20.18
C PRO A 101 -3.47 -17.03 19.17
N VAL A 102 -4.53 -16.30 19.55
CA VAL A 102 -5.71 -16.04 18.72
C VAL A 102 -5.86 -14.56 18.35
N CYS A 103 -4.95 -13.69 18.80
CA CYS A 103 -4.97 -12.26 18.53
C CYS A 103 -4.23 -11.94 17.23
N ASP A 104 -4.86 -11.29 16.24
CA ASP A 104 -4.25 -10.97 14.95
C ASP A 104 -3.01 -10.06 15.04
N LYS A 105 -2.87 -9.30 16.14
CA LYS A 105 -1.67 -8.50 16.43
C LYS A 105 -0.52 -9.34 17.02
N GLY A 106 -0.76 -10.61 17.39
CA GLY A 106 0.27 -11.50 17.91
C GLY A 106 1.39 -11.64 16.89
N GLY A 107 2.64 -11.43 17.32
CA GLY A 107 3.80 -11.39 16.46
C GLY A 107 4.18 -9.99 15.92
N GLU A 108 3.31 -9.00 16.03
CA GLU A 108 3.60 -7.60 15.69
C GLU A 108 3.05 -6.62 16.75
N CYS A 109 3.01 -7.08 18.01
CA CYS A 109 2.37 -6.35 19.10
C CYS A 109 3.39 -5.64 19.98
N PRO A 110 3.41 -4.29 19.98
CA PRO A 110 4.29 -3.54 20.87
C PRO A 110 4.11 -3.89 22.36
N LEU A 111 2.91 -4.34 22.79
CA LEU A 111 2.72 -4.76 24.17
C LEU A 111 3.48 -6.04 24.49
N GLN A 112 3.53 -7.02 23.56
CA GLN A 112 4.35 -8.22 23.73
C GLN A 112 5.83 -7.86 23.83
N ASP A 113 6.33 -7.04 22.91
CA ASP A 113 7.75 -6.71 22.83
C ASP A 113 8.23 -5.93 24.04
N PHE A 114 7.53 -4.86 24.36
CA PHE A 114 7.92 -4.00 25.48
C PHE A 114 7.68 -4.66 26.83
N SER A 115 6.65 -5.50 26.99
CA SER A 115 6.48 -6.24 28.24
C SER A 115 7.57 -7.28 28.45
N ASN A 116 8.03 -7.94 27.37
CA ASN A 116 9.16 -8.87 27.46
C ASN A 116 10.49 -8.15 27.75
N GLN A 117 10.70 -6.97 27.14
CA GLN A 117 11.96 -6.23 27.26
C GLN A 117 12.06 -5.39 28.55
N PHE A 118 10.95 -4.81 29.02
CA PHE A 118 10.93 -3.82 30.11
C PHE A 118 10.00 -4.19 31.26
N GLY A 119 9.20 -5.23 31.15
CA GLY A 119 8.26 -5.67 32.17
C GLY A 119 8.86 -6.61 33.21
N ASN A 120 7.99 -7.27 33.98
CA ASN A 120 8.33 -8.32 34.92
C ASN A 120 8.11 -9.70 34.28
N ASP A 121 8.88 -10.70 34.72
CA ASP A 121 8.79 -12.09 34.25
C ASP A 121 7.57 -12.83 34.82
N SER A 122 6.97 -12.31 35.89
CA SER A 122 5.85 -12.93 36.58
C SER A 122 4.77 -11.92 36.95
N SER A 123 3.54 -12.39 37.11
CA SER A 123 2.42 -11.59 37.59
C SER A 123 2.26 -11.76 39.10
N ARG A 124 2.01 -10.67 39.82
CA ARG A 124 1.63 -10.67 41.25
C ARG A 124 0.12 -10.73 41.48
N MET A 125 -0.67 -10.83 40.37
CA MET A 125 -2.12 -10.92 40.45
C MET A 125 -2.62 -12.29 40.86
N ASP A 126 -3.53 -12.32 41.83
CA ASP A 126 -4.21 -13.48 42.33
C ASP A 126 -5.75 -13.41 42.17
N PHE A 127 -6.26 -12.45 41.44
CA PHE A 127 -7.69 -12.23 41.19
C PHE A 127 -8.04 -12.30 39.70
N PRO A 128 -9.32 -12.59 39.34
CA PRO A 128 -9.72 -12.71 37.94
C PRO A 128 -9.61 -11.41 37.19
N ARG A 129 -9.19 -11.52 35.90
CA ARG A 129 -9.17 -10.37 34.98
C ARG A 129 -10.60 -9.89 34.72
N ARG A 130 -10.74 -8.59 34.56
CA ARG A 130 -11.98 -8.01 34.05
C ARG A 130 -12.20 -8.50 32.61
N THR A 131 -13.39 -9.02 32.32
CA THR A 131 -13.80 -9.45 30.99
C THR A 131 -15.12 -8.78 30.59
N PHE A 132 -15.28 -8.54 29.27
CA PHE A 132 -16.52 -8.13 28.67
C PHE A 132 -17.20 -9.35 28.01
N ASP A 133 -17.55 -10.36 28.84
CA ASP A 133 -18.11 -11.64 28.42
C ASP A 133 -19.24 -12.06 29.39
N GLY A 134 -20.27 -11.29 29.44
CA GLY A 134 -21.47 -11.59 30.21
C GLY A 134 -22.69 -11.78 29.30
N GLU A 135 -23.82 -12.11 29.87
CA GLU A 135 -25.10 -12.14 29.17
C GLU A 135 -25.39 -10.76 28.57
N GLY A 136 -25.55 -10.68 27.23
CA GLY A 136 -25.73 -9.44 26.49
C GLY A 136 -24.45 -8.61 26.26
N VAL A 137 -23.29 -9.04 26.77
CA VAL A 137 -22.01 -8.32 26.63
C VAL A 137 -21.01 -9.17 25.85
N LYS A 138 -20.48 -8.64 24.75
CA LYS A 138 -19.48 -9.32 23.92
C LYS A 138 -18.14 -8.62 23.99
N ALA A 139 -17.05 -9.40 24.08
CA ALA A 139 -15.68 -8.86 23.96
C ALA A 139 -15.45 -8.23 22.59
N ASP A 140 -15.82 -8.97 21.55
CA ASP A 140 -15.75 -8.53 20.15
C ASP A 140 -17.04 -7.83 19.75
N ILE A 141 -16.90 -6.58 19.32
CA ILE A 141 -18.01 -5.79 18.79
C ILE A 141 -17.72 -5.36 17.36
N ASP A 142 -18.76 -5.23 16.56
CA ASP A 142 -18.68 -4.60 15.25
C ASP A 142 -18.29 -3.12 15.42
N PHE A 143 -17.26 -2.68 14.73
CA PHE A 143 -16.72 -1.33 14.88
C PHE A 143 -16.81 -0.51 13.58
N GLY A 144 -17.69 -0.92 12.69
CA GLY A 144 -17.95 -0.29 11.39
C GLY A 144 -17.72 -1.24 10.21
N PRO A 145 -17.84 -0.79 8.98
CA PRO A 145 -17.80 -1.66 7.80
C PRO A 145 -16.52 -2.48 7.68
N THR A 146 -15.39 -1.93 8.09
CA THR A 146 -14.04 -2.48 7.89
C THR A 146 -13.39 -3.04 9.14
N LEU A 147 -13.87 -2.66 10.34
CA LEU A 147 -13.20 -2.89 11.61
C LEU A 147 -13.99 -3.76 12.59
N MET A 148 -13.24 -4.40 13.47
CA MET A 148 -13.72 -5.05 14.69
C MET A 148 -12.96 -4.48 15.88
N LEU A 149 -13.61 -4.28 17.03
CA LEU A 149 -12.99 -3.93 18.29
C LEU A 149 -13.14 -5.07 19.29
N ASN A 150 -12.03 -5.58 19.81
CA ASN A 150 -12.01 -6.45 21.00
C ASN A 150 -11.73 -5.58 22.23
N ARG A 151 -12.75 -5.41 23.08
CA ARG A 151 -12.68 -4.52 24.24
C ARG A 151 -11.71 -4.99 25.32
N ASN A 152 -11.59 -6.31 25.48
CA ASN A 152 -10.71 -6.90 26.49
C ASN A 152 -9.23 -6.63 26.21
N ARG A 153 -8.85 -6.48 24.93
CA ARG A 153 -7.47 -6.22 24.50
C ARG A 153 -7.06 -4.75 24.54
N CYS A 154 -8.03 -3.85 24.73
CA CYS A 154 -7.77 -2.41 24.74
C CYS A 154 -6.98 -1.99 25.99
N ILE A 155 -5.90 -1.22 25.78
CA ILE A 155 -5.07 -0.63 26.85
C ILE A 155 -5.35 0.85 27.08
N LEU A 156 -6.44 1.38 26.55
CA LEU A 156 -6.91 2.77 26.73
C LEU A 156 -5.84 3.83 26.41
N CYS A 157 -5.03 3.61 25.38
CA CYS A 157 -3.95 4.52 24.96
C CYS A 157 -4.45 5.75 24.19
N THR A 158 -5.74 5.86 23.90
CA THR A 158 -6.41 6.97 23.20
C THR A 158 -5.94 7.30 21.78
N ARG A 159 -5.01 6.54 21.18
CA ARG A 159 -4.53 6.82 19.82
C ARG A 159 -5.66 6.83 18.79
N CYS A 160 -6.62 5.90 18.89
CA CYS A 160 -7.76 5.80 17.96
C CYS A 160 -8.69 7.02 18.04
N SER A 161 -9.05 7.48 19.24
CA SER A 161 -9.90 8.67 19.41
C SER A 161 -9.20 9.95 18.94
N ARG A 162 -7.89 10.08 19.23
CA ARG A 162 -7.09 11.21 18.73
C ARG A 162 -6.90 11.18 17.22
N PHE A 163 -6.72 10.00 16.62
CA PHE A 163 -6.67 9.87 15.17
C PHE A 163 -7.95 10.41 14.52
N MET A 164 -9.12 9.99 15.01
CA MET A 164 -10.40 10.47 14.49
C MET A 164 -10.56 11.99 14.65
N ALA A 165 -10.19 12.53 15.80
CA ALA A 165 -10.31 13.96 16.06
C ALA A 165 -9.27 14.81 15.30
N GLU A 166 -8.01 14.36 15.23
CA GLU A 166 -6.89 15.18 14.78
C GLU A 166 -6.54 14.98 13.30
N VAL A 167 -6.78 13.78 12.73
CA VAL A 167 -6.41 13.40 11.36
C VAL A 167 -7.63 13.26 10.48
N ASP A 168 -8.60 12.46 10.91
CA ASP A 168 -9.85 12.25 10.16
C ASP A 168 -10.72 13.52 10.18
N GLY A 169 -10.73 14.22 11.30
CA GLY A 169 -11.51 15.45 11.48
C GLY A 169 -12.96 15.22 11.90
N ASP A 170 -13.36 13.96 12.14
CA ASP A 170 -14.66 13.59 12.67
C ASP A 170 -14.51 12.62 13.86
N ALA A 171 -14.77 13.13 15.06
CA ALA A 171 -14.56 12.42 16.32
C ALA A 171 -15.64 11.38 16.58
N GLN A 172 -15.71 10.31 15.81
CA GLN A 172 -16.71 9.25 15.95
C GLN A 172 -16.45 8.29 17.15
N ILE A 173 -15.25 8.37 17.76
CA ILE A 173 -14.81 7.48 18.85
C ILE A 173 -14.47 8.32 20.08
N GLY A 174 -14.86 7.82 21.25
CA GLY A 174 -14.51 8.40 22.53
C GLY A 174 -14.29 7.37 23.62
N THR A 175 -13.87 7.82 24.78
CA THR A 175 -13.79 7.01 26.00
C THR A 175 -15.07 7.23 26.79
N ILE A 176 -15.75 6.15 27.12
CA ILE A 176 -16.94 6.17 27.99
C ILE A 176 -16.60 5.54 29.34
N ASN A 177 -17.47 5.79 30.34
CA ASN A 177 -17.29 5.36 31.71
C ASN A 177 -16.02 5.94 32.38
N ARG A 178 -15.65 5.43 33.55
CA ARG A 178 -14.50 5.90 34.32
C ARG A 178 -13.82 4.80 35.13
N GLY A 179 -12.58 5.04 35.51
CA GLY A 179 -11.78 4.10 36.31
C GLY A 179 -11.63 2.76 35.62
N ASN A 180 -11.80 1.67 36.35
CA ASN A 180 -11.69 0.30 35.80
C ASN A 180 -12.79 -0.02 34.77
N GLY A 181 -13.90 0.71 34.76
CA GLY A 181 -14.98 0.54 33.78
C GLY A 181 -14.76 1.30 32.47
N SER A 182 -13.68 2.08 32.33
CA SER A 182 -13.42 2.84 31.09
C SER A 182 -13.26 1.94 29.88
N GLU A 183 -13.87 2.34 28.77
CA GLU A 183 -13.76 1.64 27.50
C GLU A 183 -13.83 2.61 26.31
N ILE A 184 -13.32 2.16 25.16
CA ILE A 184 -13.46 2.87 23.89
C ILE A 184 -14.79 2.46 23.26
N ALA A 185 -15.54 3.45 22.82
CA ALA A 185 -16.83 3.26 22.16
C ALA A 185 -17.02 4.28 21.03
N THR A 186 -17.96 3.99 20.13
CA THR A 186 -18.44 4.91 19.10
C THR A 186 -19.61 5.72 19.62
N PHE A 187 -19.80 6.93 19.09
CA PHE A 187 -20.95 7.78 19.45
C PHE A 187 -22.25 7.38 18.74
N ASN A 188 -22.15 6.50 17.77
CA ASN A 188 -23.30 5.94 17.05
C ASN A 188 -23.27 4.41 17.06
N GLU A 189 -24.41 3.78 16.81
CA GLU A 189 -24.54 2.31 16.81
C GLU A 189 -23.94 1.66 15.56
N GLN A 190 -23.68 2.42 14.50
CA GLN A 190 -23.20 1.91 13.21
C GLN A 190 -21.68 1.71 13.18
N GLY A 191 -20.96 2.17 14.20
CA GLY A 191 -19.49 2.10 14.27
C GLY A 191 -18.82 3.25 13.53
N VAL A 192 -17.58 3.06 13.11
CA VAL A 192 -16.76 4.07 12.43
C VAL A 192 -17.02 4.03 10.93
N HIS A 193 -17.45 5.14 10.38
CA HIS A 193 -17.66 5.37 8.96
C HIS A 193 -16.72 6.48 8.47
N SER A 194 -15.56 6.10 7.95
CA SER A 194 -14.57 7.01 7.41
C SER A 194 -13.79 6.32 6.29
N LEU A 195 -13.38 7.07 5.28
CA LEU A 195 -12.42 6.60 4.26
C LEU A 195 -11.02 6.34 4.83
N LEU A 196 -10.76 6.71 6.08
CA LEU A 196 -9.49 6.55 6.77
C LEU A 196 -9.56 5.52 7.91
N SER A 197 -10.68 4.80 8.04
CA SER A 197 -10.96 3.94 9.18
C SER A 197 -9.88 2.87 9.41
N GLY A 198 -9.29 2.32 8.36
CA GLY A 198 -8.25 1.29 8.44
C GLY A 198 -6.99 1.73 9.17
N ASN A 199 -6.70 3.05 9.25
CA ASN A 199 -5.56 3.55 10.03
C ASN A 199 -5.74 3.33 11.54
N LEU A 200 -6.97 3.13 12.02
CA LEU A 200 -7.23 2.81 13.43
C LEU A 200 -6.56 1.49 13.85
N MET A 201 -6.45 0.52 12.94
CA MET A 201 -5.71 -0.72 13.17
C MET A 201 -4.19 -0.46 13.26
N ASP A 202 -3.67 0.47 12.44
CA ASP A 202 -2.24 0.80 12.43
C ASP A 202 -1.84 1.55 13.71
N VAL A 203 -2.61 2.58 14.10
CA VAL A 203 -2.31 3.35 15.31
C VAL A 203 -2.57 2.57 16.61
N CYS A 204 -3.41 1.52 16.56
CA CYS A 204 -3.66 0.69 17.74
C CYS A 204 -2.43 -0.16 18.07
N PRO A 205 -1.78 0.05 19.24
CA PRO A 205 -0.56 -0.67 19.59
C PRO A 205 -0.79 -2.12 19.99
N VAL A 206 -2.05 -2.54 20.11
CA VAL A 206 -2.46 -3.89 20.53
C VAL A 206 -3.50 -4.46 19.57
N GLY A 207 -3.89 -5.72 19.73
CA GLY A 207 -4.90 -6.37 18.90
C GLY A 207 -6.36 -6.05 19.29
N ALA A 208 -6.61 -4.85 19.85
CA ALA A 208 -7.95 -4.40 20.16
C ALA A 208 -8.72 -4.04 18.89
N ILE A 209 -8.14 -3.21 18.02
CA ILE A 209 -8.74 -2.87 16.72
C ILE A 209 -8.07 -3.71 15.63
N THR A 210 -8.88 -4.45 14.87
CA THR A 210 -8.44 -5.31 13.77
C THR A 210 -9.32 -5.10 12.55
N THR A 211 -8.83 -5.41 11.35
CA THR A 211 -9.61 -5.30 10.13
C THR A 211 -10.37 -6.59 9.85
N LYS A 212 -11.64 -6.48 9.46
CA LYS A 212 -12.50 -7.63 9.10
C LYS A 212 -11.89 -8.45 7.95
N GLN A 213 -11.23 -7.78 6.99
CA GLN A 213 -10.65 -8.42 5.82
C GLN A 213 -9.45 -9.32 6.15
N TYR A 214 -8.58 -8.89 7.08
CA TYR A 214 -7.37 -9.63 7.43
C TYR A 214 -7.57 -10.59 8.61
N ARG A 215 -8.54 -10.30 9.50
CA ARG A 215 -8.80 -11.07 10.72
C ARG A 215 -8.94 -12.56 10.44
N PHE A 216 -8.18 -13.38 11.15
CA PHE A 216 -8.14 -14.84 11.07
C PHE A 216 -7.69 -15.41 9.71
N ARG A 217 -7.17 -14.59 8.79
CA ARG A 217 -6.70 -15.05 7.47
C ARG A 217 -5.20 -15.27 7.42
N SER A 218 -4.44 -14.54 8.22
CA SER A 218 -2.98 -14.58 8.24
C SER A 218 -2.43 -14.08 9.55
N ARG A 219 -1.18 -14.43 9.82
CA ARG A 219 -0.40 -13.92 10.94
C ARG A 219 0.86 -13.25 10.39
N PRO A 220 1.55 -12.37 11.15
CA PRO A 220 2.77 -11.73 10.67
C PRO A 220 3.84 -12.70 10.15
N TRP A 221 4.05 -13.80 10.84
CA TRP A 221 5.01 -14.85 10.44
C TRP A 221 4.60 -15.67 9.22
N ASP A 222 3.32 -15.63 8.82
CA ASP A 222 2.84 -16.23 7.57
C ASP A 222 3.17 -15.35 6.36
N ASN A 223 3.59 -14.08 6.58
CA ASN A 223 3.87 -13.08 5.56
C ASN A 223 5.36 -12.67 5.61
N PRO A 224 6.30 -13.58 5.30
CA PRO A 224 7.74 -13.32 5.45
C PRO A 224 8.27 -12.33 4.43
N HIS A 225 7.54 -12.06 3.34
CA HIS A 225 7.94 -11.13 2.31
C HIS A 225 7.11 -9.86 2.36
N ALA A 226 7.78 -8.73 2.39
CA ALA A 226 7.19 -7.42 2.31
C ALA A 226 7.89 -6.62 1.22
N VAL A 227 7.12 -6.07 0.28
CA VAL A 227 7.65 -5.31 -0.85
C VAL A 227 7.15 -3.89 -0.78
N ASP A 228 8.07 -2.94 -0.77
CA ASP A 228 7.76 -1.52 -0.82
C ASP A 228 7.29 -1.13 -2.20
N THR A 229 6.14 -0.48 -2.28
CA THR A 229 5.48 -0.15 -3.54
C THR A 229 4.66 1.14 -3.42
N THR A 230 3.98 1.51 -4.47
CA THR A 230 3.10 2.69 -4.54
C THR A 230 1.67 2.26 -4.82
N CYS A 231 0.71 2.82 -4.09
CA CYS A 231 -0.72 2.61 -4.35
C CYS A 231 -1.13 3.31 -5.66
N THR A 232 -1.85 2.59 -6.52
CA THR A 232 -2.27 3.09 -7.84
C THR A 232 -3.77 3.39 -7.94
N LEU A 233 -4.52 3.33 -6.85
CA LEU A 233 -5.98 3.46 -6.88
C LEU A 233 -6.49 4.91 -6.84
N CYS A 234 -5.61 5.89 -6.76
CA CYS A 234 -5.92 7.31 -6.95
C CYS A 234 -4.66 8.10 -7.30
N SER A 235 -4.83 9.36 -7.64
CA SER A 235 -3.75 10.26 -8.07
C SER A 235 -2.75 10.65 -6.95
N LYS A 236 -3.05 10.36 -5.69
CA LYS A 236 -2.14 10.66 -4.57
C LYS A 236 -0.86 9.82 -4.60
N GLY A 237 -0.94 8.54 -5.01
CA GLY A 237 0.24 7.68 -5.07
C GLY A 237 0.86 7.40 -3.70
N CYS A 238 0.08 7.00 -2.70
CA CYS A 238 0.60 6.70 -1.35
C CYS A 238 1.71 5.66 -1.39
N ALA A 239 2.79 5.91 -0.64
CA ALA A 239 3.80 4.90 -0.37
C ALA A 239 3.20 3.78 0.49
N THR A 240 3.32 2.54 0.03
CA THR A 240 2.71 1.39 0.68
C THR A 240 3.66 0.20 0.73
N THR A 241 3.33 -0.78 1.57
CA THR A 241 4.00 -2.07 1.63
C THR A 241 3.00 -3.18 1.32
N ALA A 242 3.31 -4.00 0.34
CA ALA A 242 2.56 -5.21 -0.01
C ALA A 242 3.12 -6.40 0.79
N TRP A 243 2.28 -7.06 1.58
CA TRP A 243 2.64 -8.20 2.41
C TRP A 243 2.23 -9.51 1.76
N LEU A 244 3.16 -10.44 1.63
CA LEU A 244 2.99 -11.66 0.84
C LEU A 244 3.05 -12.90 1.73
N LYS A 245 2.11 -13.82 1.52
CA LYS A 245 2.10 -15.13 2.19
C LYS A 245 3.18 -16.07 1.65
N ALA A 246 3.83 -16.76 2.57
CA ALA A 246 4.78 -17.82 2.23
C ALA A 246 4.09 -19.02 1.55
N LYS A 247 2.88 -19.35 1.98
CA LYS A 247 2.11 -20.52 1.52
C LYS A 247 0.73 -20.09 1.02
N PRO A 248 0.60 -19.76 -0.28
CA PRO A 248 -0.65 -19.31 -0.89
C PRO A 248 -1.83 -20.29 -0.70
N GLU A 249 -1.57 -21.58 -0.67
CA GLU A 249 -2.58 -22.63 -0.46
C GLU A 249 -3.36 -22.47 0.85
N TRP A 250 -2.74 -21.91 1.88
CA TRP A 250 -3.41 -21.60 3.16
C TRP A 250 -4.30 -20.36 3.09
N ALA A 251 -4.18 -19.61 2.00
CA ALA A 251 -4.95 -18.40 1.74
C ALA A 251 -5.91 -18.59 0.55
N LYS A 252 -6.35 -19.79 0.28
CA LYS A 252 -7.18 -20.10 -0.91
C LYS A 252 -6.51 -19.66 -2.22
N GLY A 253 -5.19 -19.75 -2.29
CA GLY A 253 -4.39 -19.40 -3.46
C GLY A 253 -3.93 -17.93 -3.53
N ALA A 254 -4.47 -17.04 -2.71
CA ALA A 254 -4.05 -15.64 -2.70
C ALA A 254 -2.67 -15.46 -2.05
N ARG A 255 -1.77 -14.72 -2.71
CA ARG A 255 -0.42 -14.39 -2.20
C ARG A 255 -0.41 -13.06 -1.47
N LEU A 256 -1.12 -12.07 -1.98
CA LEU A 256 -1.21 -10.74 -1.38
C LEU A 256 -2.11 -10.79 -0.15
N ALA A 257 -1.50 -10.72 1.04
CA ALA A 257 -2.20 -10.86 2.31
C ALA A 257 -2.85 -9.55 2.77
N ARG A 258 -2.12 -8.44 2.66
CA ARG A 258 -2.58 -7.10 3.03
C ARG A 258 -1.70 -6.02 2.40
N VAL A 259 -2.23 -4.80 2.34
CA VAL A 259 -1.50 -3.58 1.97
C VAL A 259 -1.55 -2.61 3.15
N THR A 260 -0.40 -2.06 3.52
CA THR A 260 -0.27 -1.12 4.64
C THR A 260 0.43 0.17 4.21
N PRO A 261 0.17 1.30 4.88
CA PRO A 261 0.89 2.53 4.60
C PRO A 261 2.36 2.37 4.99
N ARG A 262 3.22 3.01 4.22
CA ARG A 262 4.62 3.25 4.54
C ARG A 262 4.81 4.76 4.66
N TYR A 263 5.55 5.18 5.67
CA TYR A 263 5.79 6.60 5.90
C TYR A 263 6.44 7.27 4.69
N ASN A 264 5.88 8.39 4.28
CA ASN A 264 6.45 9.29 3.29
C ASN A 264 5.98 10.72 3.58
N ALA A 265 6.88 11.56 4.13
CA ALA A 265 6.58 12.93 4.53
C ALA A 265 6.06 13.81 3.38
N GLU A 266 6.44 13.50 2.14
CA GLU A 266 6.11 14.31 0.97
C GLU A 266 4.76 13.94 0.34
N VAL A 267 4.23 12.72 0.59
CA VAL A 267 3.04 12.20 -0.10
C VAL A 267 1.90 11.89 0.86
N ASN A 268 2.13 10.97 1.78
CA ASN A 268 1.04 10.40 2.59
C ASN A 268 1.31 10.39 4.10
N ASP A 269 2.43 10.97 4.55
CA ASP A 269 2.83 10.90 5.96
C ASP A 269 2.72 9.44 6.48
N PHE A 270 1.99 9.17 7.53
CA PHE A 270 1.76 7.83 8.10
C PHE A 270 0.51 7.13 7.54
N TRP A 271 -0.29 7.78 6.71
CA TRP A 271 -1.68 7.43 6.47
C TRP A 271 -1.93 6.86 5.07
N MET A 272 -3.00 6.10 4.94
CA MET A 272 -3.59 5.73 3.66
C MET A 272 -5.11 5.61 3.77
N CYS A 273 -5.80 5.73 2.64
CA CYS A 273 -7.25 5.54 2.62
C CYS A 273 -7.64 4.04 2.56
N ASP A 274 -8.88 3.77 2.93
CA ASP A 274 -9.46 2.43 2.93
C ASP A 274 -9.59 1.85 1.51
N ILE A 275 -9.71 2.70 0.49
CA ILE A 275 -9.68 2.29 -0.92
C ILE A 275 -8.37 1.57 -1.23
N GLY A 276 -7.24 2.23 -0.99
CA GLY A 276 -5.91 1.64 -1.23
C GLY A 276 -5.61 0.44 -0.33
N ARG A 277 -6.17 0.44 0.90
CA ARG A 277 -5.94 -0.61 1.88
C ARG A 277 -6.70 -1.89 1.59
N PHE A 278 -7.95 -1.81 1.09
CA PHE A 278 -8.86 -2.95 1.03
C PHE A 278 -9.24 -3.37 -0.39
N GLN A 279 -9.18 -2.45 -1.36
CA GLN A 279 -9.63 -2.74 -2.72
C GLN A 279 -8.53 -3.31 -3.62
N TYR A 280 -7.67 -4.18 -3.13
CA TYR A 280 -6.63 -4.87 -3.91
C TYR A 280 -7.00 -6.30 -4.31
N LEU A 281 -8.13 -6.84 -3.82
CA LEU A 281 -8.50 -8.25 -3.99
C LEU A 281 -8.70 -8.65 -5.45
N TRP A 282 -9.03 -7.69 -6.32
CA TRP A 282 -9.18 -7.92 -7.76
C TRP A 282 -7.88 -8.42 -8.42
N VAL A 283 -6.72 -8.11 -7.83
CA VAL A 283 -5.41 -8.53 -8.38
C VAL A 283 -5.31 -10.05 -8.52
N GLU A 284 -5.87 -10.80 -7.59
CA GLU A 284 -5.86 -12.27 -7.60
C GLU A 284 -7.29 -12.86 -7.69
N GLY A 285 -8.25 -12.06 -8.15
CA GLY A 285 -9.65 -12.45 -8.30
C GLY A 285 -9.90 -13.38 -9.50
N ASP A 286 -11.13 -13.88 -9.60
CA ASP A 286 -11.53 -14.83 -10.66
C ASP A 286 -11.64 -14.15 -12.04
N GLU A 287 -11.88 -12.84 -12.07
CA GLU A 287 -12.00 -12.02 -13.29
C GLU A 287 -10.66 -11.74 -13.98
N ARG A 288 -9.55 -12.32 -13.48
CA ARG A 288 -8.22 -12.12 -14.07
C ARG A 288 -8.10 -12.77 -15.44
N LEU A 289 -7.67 -11.98 -16.43
CA LEU A 289 -7.23 -12.47 -17.71
C LEU A 289 -5.92 -13.26 -17.53
N ARG A 290 -5.91 -14.49 -17.99
CA ARG A 290 -4.79 -15.43 -17.77
C ARG A 290 -4.16 -15.96 -19.04
N LYS A 291 -4.85 -15.84 -20.19
CA LYS A 291 -4.42 -16.33 -21.50
C LYS A 291 -4.87 -15.38 -22.59
N PRO A 292 -4.14 -15.28 -23.70
CA PRO A 292 -4.61 -14.56 -24.87
C PRO A 292 -5.89 -15.19 -25.44
N LEU A 293 -6.80 -14.32 -25.93
CA LEU A 293 -8.04 -14.75 -26.58
C LEU A 293 -8.15 -14.11 -27.96
N ILE A 294 -8.72 -14.85 -28.92
CA ILE A 294 -9.04 -14.36 -30.26
C ILE A 294 -10.51 -14.62 -30.54
N LEU A 295 -11.20 -13.62 -31.08
CA LEU A 295 -12.58 -13.75 -31.56
C LEU A 295 -12.63 -14.54 -32.86
N THR A 296 -13.39 -15.63 -32.87
CA THR A 296 -13.63 -16.45 -34.06
C THR A 296 -14.67 -15.82 -34.98
N LYS A 297 -14.80 -16.33 -36.17
CA LYS A 297 -15.84 -15.91 -37.14
C LYS A 297 -17.26 -16.11 -36.62
N ASP A 298 -17.43 -17.05 -35.72
CA ASP A 298 -18.74 -17.36 -35.08
C ASP A 298 -19.07 -16.44 -33.91
N GLY A 299 -18.23 -15.44 -33.66
CA GLY A 299 -18.45 -14.45 -32.58
C GLY A 299 -18.10 -14.97 -31.19
N VAL A 300 -17.35 -16.06 -31.06
CA VAL A 300 -16.92 -16.66 -29.80
C VAL A 300 -15.42 -16.41 -29.58
N GLN A 301 -15.04 -15.95 -28.41
CA GLN A 301 -13.63 -15.83 -28.03
C GLN A 301 -13.07 -17.22 -27.67
N GLN A 302 -11.91 -17.55 -28.21
CA GLN A 302 -11.19 -18.78 -27.92
C GLN A 302 -9.78 -18.50 -27.44
N VAL A 303 -9.29 -19.36 -26.54
CA VAL A 303 -7.90 -19.31 -26.07
C VAL A 303 -6.95 -19.49 -27.23
N ALA A 304 -5.97 -18.63 -27.34
CA ALA A 304 -4.95 -18.64 -28.37
C ALA A 304 -3.54 -18.68 -27.75
N THR A 305 -2.56 -19.06 -28.58
CA THR A 305 -1.15 -18.86 -28.17
C THR A 305 -0.75 -17.38 -28.30
N TRP A 306 0.25 -16.96 -27.55
CA TRP A 306 0.83 -15.62 -27.70
C TRP A 306 1.24 -15.32 -29.14
N LYS A 307 1.84 -16.32 -29.83
CA LYS A 307 2.23 -16.19 -31.23
C LYS A 307 1.05 -15.87 -32.13
N ASP A 308 -0.04 -16.62 -32.02
CA ASP A 308 -1.22 -16.44 -32.87
C ASP A 308 -1.91 -15.10 -32.56
N ALA A 309 -2.00 -14.73 -31.28
CA ALA A 309 -2.57 -13.46 -30.86
C ALA A 309 -1.76 -12.25 -31.40
N LEU A 310 -0.43 -12.28 -31.29
CA LEU A 310 0.44 -11.22 -31.83
C LEU A 310 0.39 -11.15 -33.35
N MET A 311 0.35 -12.29 -34.03
CA MET A 311 0.14 -12.32 -35.49
C MET A 311 -1.21 -11.71 -35.88
N ARG A 312 -2.27 -12.02 -35.14
CA ARG A 312 -3.60 -11.45 -35.39
C ARG A 312 -3.61 -9.95 -35.18
N VAL A 313 -3.01 -9.46 -34.10
CA VAL A 313 -2.83 -8.01 -33.82
C VAL A 313 -2.08 -7.32 -34.97
N ARG A 314 -0.95 -7.89 -35.39
CA ARG A 314 -0.16 -7.39 -36.52
C ARG A 314 -1.02 -7.27 -37.80
N ASP A 315 -1.77 -8.31 -38.13
CA ASP A 315 -2.57 -8.34 -39.36
C ASP A 315 -3.69 -7.28 -39.32
N LEU A 316 -4.34 -7.09 -38.16
CA LEU A 316 -5.37 -6.10 -37.97
C LEU A 316 -4.82 -4.66 -38.09
N LEU A 317 -3.69 -4.38 -37.40
CA LEU A 317 -3.04 -3.06 -37.44
C LEU A 317 -2.51 -2.75 -38.85
N ASN A 318 -1.87 -3.71 -39.53
CA ASN A 318 -1.38 -3.53 -40.88
C ASN A 318 -2.51 -3.32 -41.89
N ALA A 319 -3.63 -4.02 -41.75
CA ALA A 319 -4.78 -3.87 -42.65
C ALA A 319 -5.41 -2.48 -42.54
N ALA A 320 -5.50 -1.94 -41.33
CA ALA A 320 -5.99 -0.58 -41.07
C ALA A 320 -4.96 0.48 -41.53
N GLY A 321 -3.71 0.34 -41.10
CA GLY A 321 -2.64 1.32 -41.37
C GLY A 321 -2.31 1.49 -42.87
N ARG A 322 -2.45 0.43 -43.67
CA ARG A 322 -2.28 0.52 -45.13
C ARG A 322 -3.37 1.34 -45.82
N LYS A 323 -4.59 1.36 -45.27
CA LYS A 323 -5.72 2.13 -45.83
C LYS A 323 -5.65 3.59 -45.39
N ASP A 324 -5.54 3.79 -44.10
CA ASP A 324 -5.40 5.10 -43.46
C ASP A 324 -4.72 4.94 -42.09
N PRO A 325 -3.45 5.33 -41.95
CA PRO A 325 -2.76 5.28 -40.66
C PRO A 325 -3.50 6.04 -39.54
N ALA A 326 -4.25 7.10 -39.89
CA ALA A 326 -5.03 7.88 -38.94
C ALA A 326 -6.27 7.14 -38.41
N SER A 327 -6.66 6.02 -39.03
CA SER A 327 -7.78 5.19 -38.58
C SER A 327 -7.45 4.27 -37.41
N VAL A 328 -6.18 4.15 -37.02
CA VAL A 328 -5.76 3.45 -35.81
C VAL A 328 -5.76 4.44 -34.65
N ARG A 329 -6.57 4.17 -33.65
CA ARG A 329 -6.65 4.96 -32.39
C ARG A 329 -6.26 4.06 -31.22
N MET A 330 -5.74 4.71 -30.18
CA MET A 330 -5.37 4.04 -28.94
C MET A 330 -6.10 4.70 -27.76
N LEU A 331 -6.53 3.88 -26.80
CA LEU A 331 -7.17 4.31 -25.57
C LEU A 331 -6.45 3.67 -24.40
N ALA A 332 -5.80 4.46 -23.57
CA ALA A 332 -5.12 3.98 -22.37
C ALA A 332 -5.89 4.38 -21.11
N SER A 333 -5.95 3.50 -20.15
CA SER A 333 -6.30 3.89 -18.77
C SER A 333 -5.16 4.71 -18.17
N ALA A 334 -5.46 5.74 -17.39
CA ALA A 334 -4.46 6.47 -16.63
C ALA A 334 -3.84 5.64 -15.48
N HIS A 335 -4.18 4.35 -15.37
CA HIS A 335 -3.46 3.36 -14.58
C HIS A 335 -2.21 2.82 -15.30
N ALA A 336 -2.07 3.07 -16.60
CA ALA A 336 -0.86 2.74 -17.33
C ALA A 336 0.35 3.52 -16.80
N SER A 337 1.49 2.86 -16.70
CA SER A 337 2.75 3.44 -16.25
C SER A 337 3.36 4.38 -17.32
N HIS A 338 4.41 5.11 -16.95
CA HIS A 338 5.16 5.90 -17.93
C HIS A 338 5.71 5.03 -19.05
N GLU A 339 6.23 3.85 -18.70
CA GLU A 339 6.81 2.89 -19.64
C GLU A 339 5.78 2.46 -20.69
N GLU A 340 4.58 2.14 -20.25
CA GLU A 340 3.47 1.72 -21.11
C GLU A 340 2.95 2.86 -21.98
N MET A 341 2.71 4.02 -21.39
CA MET A 341 2.23 5.20 -22.11
C MET A 341 3.26 5.70 -23.15
N TYR A 342 4.56 5.63 -22.81
CA TYR A 342 5.63 5.99 -23.73
C TYR A 342 5.69 5.03 -24.93
N LEU A 343 5.58 3.72 -24.69
CA LEU A 343 5.55 2.73 -25.76
C LEU A 343 4.30 2.88 -26.65
N LEU A 344 3.14 3.17 -26.06
CA LEU A 344 1.93 3.49 -26.85
C LEU A 344 2.10 4.73 -27.71
N LYS A 345 2.65 5.82 -27.12
CA LYS A 345 2.98 7.02 -27.87
C LYS A 345 3.88 6.73 -29.06
N ARG A 346 4.97 6.03 -28.81
CA ARG A 346 5.94 5.64 -29.82
C ARG A 346 5.31 4.77 -30.91
N LEU A 347 4.51 3.77 -30.53
CA LEU A 347 3.80 2.91 -31.47
C LEU A 347 2.82 3.71 -32.35
N ALA A 348 2.12 4.69 -31.78
CA ALA A 348 1.23 5.56 -32.53
C ALA A 348 1.98 6.46 -33.54
N GLU A 349 3.16 6.96 -33.16
CA GLU A 349 4.04 7.77 -34.00
C GLU A 349 4.65 6.92 -35.13
N ASP A 350 5.10 5.70 -34.83
CA ASP A 350 5.64 4.77 -35.84
C ASP A 350 4.59 4.31 -36.86
N LEU A 351 3.31 4.20 -36.43
CA LEU A 351 2.20 3.83 -37.33
C LEU A 351 1.70 4.98 -38.19
N LYS A 352 1.68 6.20 -37.67
CA LYS A 352 1.06 7.38 -38.32
C LYS A 352 2.08 8.38 -38.84
N GLY A 353 3.30 8.45 -38.24
CA GLY A 353 4.24 9.54 -38.44
C GLY A 353 3.98 10.70 -37.47
N ASP A 354 4.41 11.91 -37.84
CA ASP A 354 4.28 13.10 -37.01
C ASP A 354 2.85 13.33 -36.50
N GLY A 355 2.72 13.62 -35.22
CA GLY A 355 1.44 13.86 -34.55
C GLY A 355 0.69 12.57 -34.14
N GLY A 356 1.33 11.38 -34.20
CA GLY A 356 0.75 10.12 -33.75
C GLY A 356 0.32 10.13 -32.28
N ALA A 357 1.03 10.86 -31.41
CA ALA A 357 0.69 11.01 -29.99
C ALA A 357 -0.74 11.54 -29.76
N SER A 358 -1.27 12.40 -30.63
CA SER A 358 -2.66 12.91 -30.55
C SER A 358 -3.72 11.81 -30.78
N HIS A 359 -3.32 10.64 -31.25
CA HIS A 359 -4.18 9.47 -31.44
C HIS A 359 -4.19 8.53 -30.23
N VAL A 360 -3.41 8.81 -29.19
CA VAL A 360 -3.43 8.10 -27.92
C VAL A 360 -4.26 8.93 -26.94
N HIS A 361 -5.47 8.46 -26.69
CA HIS A 361 -6.41 9.07 -25.74
C HIS A 361 -6.20 8.41 -24.37
N VAL A 362 -6.36 9.18 -23.29
CA VAL A 362 -6.19 8.67 -21.93
C VAL A 362 -7.48 8.89 -21.15
N ALA A 363 -7.96 7.82 -20.52
CA ALA A 363 -9.18 7.82 -19.74
C ALA A 363 -8.91 7.51 -18.26
N TRP A 364 -9.73 8.06 -17.40
CA TRP A 364 -9.74 7.76 -15.96
C TRP A 364 -11.13 7.95 -15.39
N ARG A 365 -11.38 7.30 -14.25
CA ARG A 365 -12.57 7.51 -13.45
C ARG A 365 -12.35 8.65 -12.46
N ARG A 366 -13.36 9.48 -12.29
CA ARG A 366 -13.42 10.49 -11.24
C ARG A 366 -14.59 10.17 -10.29
N THR A 367 -14.29 10.11 -9.01
CA THR A 367 -15.28 9.87 -7.96
C THR A 367 -15.06 10.85 -6.83
N GLU A 368 -16.05 11.68 -6.52
CA GLU A 368 -15.97 12.57 -5.37
C GLU A 368 -15.93 11.76 -4.07
N LYS A 369 -14.96 12.10 -3.20
CA LYS A 369 -14.78 11.47 -1.89
C LYS A 369 -15.30 12.41 -0.82
N GLN A 370 -16.35 11.95 -0.13
CA GLN A 370 -16.88 12.71 1.00
C GLN A 370 -15.98 12.53 2.21
N GLN A 371 -15.39 13.61 2.68
CA GLN A 371 -14.55 13.66 3.88
C GLN A 371 -14.86 14.91 4.69
N PRO A 372 -14.61 14.91 6.01
CA PRO A 372 -14.70 16.13 6.83
C PRO A 372 -13.82 17.25 6.27
N ALA A 373 -14.29 18.49 6.36
CA ALA A 373 -13.58 19.62 5.76
C ALA A 373 -12.20 19.88 6.40
N ASN A 374 -12.02 19.44 7.64
CA ASN A 374 -10.78 19.58 8.42
C ASN A 374 -9.91 18.34 8.44
N THR A 375 -10.19 17.32 7.62
CA THR A 375 -9.33 16.14 7.55
C THR A 375 -7.94 16.52 7.07
N LYS A 376 -6.91 15.97 7.71
CA LYS A 376 -5.51 16.21 7.32
C LYS A 376 -5.06 15.37 6.12
N PHE A 377 -5.75 14.27 5.85
CA PHE A 377 -5.45 13.38 4.74
C PHE A 377 -6.57 13.40 3.72
N GLN A 378 -6.44 14.23 2.70
CA GLN A 378 -7.39 14.32 1.60
C GLN A 378 -7.17 13.18 0.59
N VAL A 379 -8.25 12.50 0.23
CA VAL A 379 -8.28 11.49 -0.83
C VAL A 379 -8.71 12.17 -2.13
N PRO A 380 -7.87 12.18 -3.17
CA PRO A 380 -8.19 12.84 -4.43
C PRO A 380 -9.41 12.23 -5.13
N ALA A 381 -10.10 13.05 -5.92
CA ALA A 381 -11.26 12.60 -6.70
C ALA A 381 -10.86 11.70 -7.89
N ILE A 382 -9.65 11.85 -8.43
CA ILE A 382 -9.17 11.05 -9.55
C ILE A 382 -8.73 9.67 -9.09
N ASP A 383 -9.36 8.63 -9.64
CA ASP A 383 -9.12 7.22 -9.32
C ASP A 383 -8.04 6.60 -10.24
N ALA A 384 -6.95 7.31 -10.48
CA ALA A 384 -5.85 6.83 -11.32
C ALA A 384 -4.53 7.50 -10.95
N PRO A 385 -3.38 6.78 -11.03
CA PRO A 385 -2.11 7.28 -10.50
C PRO A 385 -1.34 8.21 -11.46
N ASN A 386 -1.61 8.21 -12.77
CA ASN A 386 -0.65 8.71 -13.77
C ASN A 386 -1.23 9.69 -14.81
N VAL A 387 -2.23 10.47 -14.46
CA VAL A 387 -2.78 11.51 -15.35
C VAL A 387 -1.72 12.57 -15.68
N ASN A 388 -0.90 12.97 -14.67
CA ASN A 388 0.20 13.91 -14.88
C ASN A 388 1.30 13.34 -15.80
N GLY A 389 1.63 12.05 -15.65
CA GLY A 389 2.60 11.39 -16.54
C GLY A 389 2.12 11.34 -18.00
N ALA A 390 0.84 11.03 -18.22
CA ALA A 390 0.23 11.06 -19.53
C ALA A 390 0.32 12.45 -20.19
N ARG A 391 -0.02 13.50 -19.44
CA ARG A 391 0.12 14.89 -19.90
C ARG A 391 1.56 15.22 -20.25
N ASP A 392 2.49 14.85 -19.38
CA ASP A 392 3.91 15.19 -19.54
C ASP A 392 4.52 14.48 -20.75
N LEU A 393 4.00 13.30 -21.11
CA LEU A 393 4.33 12.59 -22.35
C LEU A 393 3.68 13.19 -23.60
N GLY A 394 2.81 14.17 -23.46
CA GLY A 394 2.10 14.84 -24.58
C GLY A 394 0.96 14.02 -25.16
N LEU A 395 0.37 13.11 -24.35
CA LEU A 395 -0.82 12.35 -24.74
C LEU A 395 -2.09 13.19 -24.63
N SER A 396 -3.17 12.80 -25.33
CA SER A 396 -4.45 13.49 -25.26
C SER A 396 -5.13 13.24 -23.90
N VAL A 397 -4.89 14.19 -22.99
CA VAL A 397 -5.45 14.23 -21.64
C VAL A 397 -6.41 15.34 -21.51
N ILE A 398 -7.19 15.90 -21.53
CA ILE A 398 -8.07 17.09 -21.45
C ILE A 398 -7.84 18.09 -22.60
N GLY A 399 -8.93 18.54 -23.18
CA GLY A 399 -8.92 19.70 -24.06
C GLY A 399 -8.34 20.95 -23.37
N ASP A 400 -7.80 21.84 -24.15
CA ASP A 400 -7.00 23.04 -23.81
C ASP A 400 -7.68 24.08 -22.88
N THR A 401 -8.48 23.69 -21.93
CA THR A 401 -9.24 24.61 -21.06
C THR A 401 -8.40 25.26 -19.97
N GLY A 402 -7.09 24.96 -19.88
CA GLY A 402 -6.20 25.54 -18.86
C GLY A 402 -6.57 25.26 -17.41
N ALA A 403 -7.57 24.41 -17.16
CA ALA A 403 -7.94 23.99 -15.81
C ALA A 403 -6.84 23.12 -15.19
N ALA A 404 -6.57 23.32 -13.91
CA ALA A 404 -5.64 22.50 -13.18
C ALA A 404 -5.99 21.02 -13.37
N ILE A 405 -5.01 20.21 -13.78
CA ILE A 405 -5.19 18.77 -13.92
C ILE A 405 -5.58 18.21 -12.57
N GLY A 406 -6.69 17.45 -12.55
CA GLY A 406 -7.29 16.97 -11.33
C GLY A 406 -8.64 17.56 -10.99
N ALA A 407 -9.11 18.54 -11.75
CA ALA A 407 -10.41 19.18 -11.52
C ALA A 407 -11.55 18.65 -12.42
N GLY A 408 -11.26 17.82 -13.44
CA GLY A 408 -12.24 17.38 -14.43
C GLY A 408 -12.22 15.88 -14.76
N ASP A 409 -13.26 15.45 -15.49
CA ASP A 409 -13.34 14.12 -16.09
C ASP A 409 -12.41 14.00 -17.30
N ALA A 410 -12.10 12.77 -17.73
CA ALA A 410 -11.34 12.51 -18.94
C ALA A 410 -12.10 13.05 -20.19
N ASP A 411 -11.40 13.83 -21.02
CA ASP A 411 -11.99 14.31 -22.28
C ASP A 411 -11.72 13.33 -23.43
N LEU A 412 -12.73 12.57 -23.78
CA LEU A 412 -12.72 11.64 -24.91
C LEU A 412 -13.49 12.19 -26.13
N SER A 413 -13.80 13.49 -26.18
CA SER A 413 -14.56 14.11 -27.28
C SER A 413 -13.90 13.91 -28.64
N GLY A 414 -12.58 14.00 -28.70
CA GLY A 414 -11.82 13.75 -29.94
C GLY A 414 -11.95 12.30 -30.43
N LEU A 415 -11.93 11.31 -29.54
CA LEU A 415 -12.15 9.91 -29.90
C LEU A 415 -13.60 9.68 -30.31
N ARG A 416 -14.58 10.19 -29.56
CA ARG A 416 -16.01 10.12 -29.91
C ARG A 416 -16.28 10.69 -31.29
N THR A 417 -15.79 11.89 -31.57
CA THR A 417 -15.93 12.54 -32.88
C THR A 417 -15.33 11.70 -34.00
N ALA A 418 -14.15 11.09 -33.77
CA ALA A 418 -13.53 10.23 -34.78
C ALA A 418 -14.37 8.96 -35.05
N ILE A 419 -14.97 8.37 -34.02
CA ILE A 419 -15.87 7.21 -34.13
C ILE A 419 -17.18 7.59 -34.83
N ASP A 420 -17.80 8.71 -34.46
CA ASP A 420 -19.06 9.19 -35.05
C ASP A 420 -18.93 9.54 -36.53
N GLN A 421 -17.72 9.83 -36.98
CA GLN A 421 -17.37 10.12 -38.38
C GLN A 421 -16.80 8.88 -39.10
N ASP A 422 -16.94 7.67 -38.56
CA ASP A 422 -16.44 6.41 -39.11
C ASP A 422 -14.95 6.44 -39.48
N ARG A 423 -14.15 7.21 -38.75
CA ARG A 423 -12.69 7.37 -38.94
C ARG A 423 -11.84 6.44 -38.10
N VAL A 424 -12.46 5.49 -37.37
CA VAL A 424 -11.74 4.53 -36.53
C VAL A 424 -11.92 3.13 -37.08
N ALA A 425 -10.87 2.55 -37.67
CA ALA A 425 -10.86 1.18 -38.16
C ALA A 425 -10.42 0.19 -37.07
N VAL A 426 -9.46 0.58 -36.24
CA VAL A 426 -8.94 -0.20 -35.10
C VAL A 426 -8.83 0.69 -33.87
N LEU A 427 -9.37 0.20 -32.76
CA LEU A 427 -9.15 0.79 -31.44
C LEU A 427 -8.33 -0.18 -30.59
N TYR A 428 -7.11 0.23 -30.22
CA TYR A 428 -6.25 -0.51 -29.30
C TYR A 428 -6.40 0.05 -27.89
N ILE A 429 -6.90 -0.77 -26.97
CA ILE A 429 -7.20 -0.40 -25.58
C ILE A 429 -6.15 -1.01 -24.66
N VAL A 430 -5.59 -0.20 -23.74
CA VAL A 430 -4.66 -0.65 -22.69
C VAL A 430 -5.23 -0.27 -21.32
N ASP A 431 -5.62 -1.29 -20.55
CA ASP A 431 -6.27 -1.12 -19.25
C ASP A 431 -5.63 -2.01 -18.16
N PRO A 432 -4.55 -1.55 -17.53
CA PRO A 432 -3.93 -2.26 -16.41
C PRO A 432 -4.61 -1.98 -15.04
N GLY A 433 -5.71 -1.25 -15.03
CA GLY A 433 -6.43 -0.83 -13.83
C GLY A 433 -7.49 -1.82 -13.33
N PRO A 434 -8.15 -1.50 -12.22
CA PRO A 434 -9.33 -2.21 -11.75
C PRO A 434 -10.52 -1.99 -12.69
N ASP A 435 -11.59 -2.77 -12.50
CA ASP A 435 -12.82 -2.60 -13.28
C ASP A 435 -13.37 -1.18 -13.16
N GLY A 436 -13.80 -0.61 -14.29
CA GLY A 436 -14.26 0.77 -14.40
C GLY A 436 -13.16 1.83 -14.26
N SER A 437 -11.89 1.46 -14.36
CA SER A 437 -10.72 2.37 -14.27
C SER A 437 -10.77 3.56 -15.24
N MET A 438 -11.39 3.37 -16.40
CA MET A 438 -11.50 4.37 -17.47
C MET A 438 -12.81 5.19 -17.42
N GLY A 439 -13.62 5.02 -16.36
CA GLY A 439 -14.92 5.68 -16.25
C GLY A 439 -16.01 5.04 -17.09
N ASP A 440 -17.05 5.81 -17.46
CA ASP A 440 -18.18 5.30 -18.25
C ASP A 440 -17.84 5.25 -19.75
N LEU A 441 -17.69 4.02 -20.24
CA LEU A 441 -17.47 3.71 -21.66
C LEU A 441 -18.67 3.01 -22.33
N THR A 442 -19.87 3.12 -21.80
CA THR A 442 -21.11 2.55 -22.37
C THR A 442 -21.29 3.01 -23.83
N TRP A 443 -21.01 4.26 -24.12
CA TRP A 443 -21.05 4.81 -25.49
C TRP A 443 -20.11 4.08 -26.46
N LEU A 444 -18.97 3.59 -26.01
CA LEU A 444 -18.02 2.83 -26.83
C LEU A 444 -18.53 1.42 -27.11
N LEU A 445 -19.17 0.78 -26.10
CA LEU A 445 -19.87 -0.52 -26.28
C LEU A 445 -20.99 -0.39 -27.34
N ASP A 446 -21.76 0.68 -27.29
CA ASP A 446 -22.83 0.94 -28.25
C ASP A 446 -22.27 1.25 -29.65
N ALA A 447 -21.18 2.02 -29.76
CA ALA A 447 -20.49 2.27 -31.02
C ALA A 447 -19.96 0.96 -31.65
N ARG A 448 -19.41 0.03 -30.82
CA ARG A 448 -18.96 -1.30 -31.27
C ARG A 448 -20.14 -2.13 -31.81
N LYS A 449 -21.24 -2.21 -31.05
CA LYS A 449 -22.47 -2.91 -31.46
C LYS A 449 -23.06 -2.34 -32.76
N ALA A 450 -22.96 -1.02 -32.97
CA ALA A 450 -23.40 -0.34 -34.17
C ALA A 450 -22.42 -0.51 -35.37
N GLY A 451 -21.29 -1.19 -35.19
CA GLY A 451 -20.29 -1.41 -36.23
C GLY A 451 -19.39 -0.20 -36.54
N ARG A 452 -19.49 0.90 -35.77
CA ARG A 452 -18.67 2.12 -35.96
C ARG A 452 -17.22 1.94 -35.48
N VAL A 453 -16.96 0.93 -34.64
CA VAL A 453 -15.61 0.49 -34.26
C VAL A 453 -15.46 -0.96 -34.71
N PRO A 454 -15.01 -1.23 -35.94
CA PRO A 454 -15.02 -2.58 -36.49
C PRO A 454 -14.04 -3.54 -35.82
N VAL A 455 -12.95 -3.04 -35.25
CA VAL A 455 -11.94 -3.88 -34.57
C VAL A 455 -11.57 -3.25 -33.22
N ILE A 456 -11.58 -4.10 -32.18
CA ILE A 456 -11.04 -3.76 -30.85
C ILE A 456 -9.94 -4.77 -30.48
N ILE A 457 -8.77 -4.25 -30.14
CA ILE A 457 -7.69 -5.00 -29.50
C ILE A 457 -7.67 -4.55 -28.05
N TYR A 458 -7.82 -5.48 -27.10
CA TYR A 458 -7.85 -5.19 -25.67
C TYR A 458 -6.65 -5.83 -24.98
N GLN A 459 -5.80 -5.00 -24.42
CA GLN A 459 -4.72 -5.40 -23.53
C GLN A 459 -5.10 -4.97 -22.11
N GLY A 460 -5.18 -5.88 -21.17
CA GLY A 460 -5.59 -5.54 -19.83
C GLY A 460 -5.54 -6.67 -18.82
N VAL A 461 -5.96 -6.37 -17.62
CA VAL A 461 -5.77 -7.23 -16.45
C VAL A 461 -7.04 -8.02 -16.14
N LEU A 462 -8.21 -7.41 -16.30
CA LEU A 462 -9.49 -7.97 -15.91
C LEU A 462 -10.39 -8.24 -17.11
N GLN A 463 -11.24 -9.23 -16.96
CA GLN A 463 -12.36 -9.44 -17.86
C GLN A 463 -13.38 -8.32 -17.64
N SER A 464 -13.63 -7.53 -18.67
CA SER A 464 -14.59 -6.42 -18.70
C SER A 464 -15.56 -6.58 -19.87
N GLU A 465 -16.61 -5.76 -19.91
CA GLU A 465 -17.53 -5.76 -21.07
C GLU A 465 -16.81 -5.44 -22.38
N LEU A 466 -15.78 -4.57 -22.35
CA LEU A 466 -14.96 -4.29 -23.53
C LEU A 466 -14.10 -5.49 -23.94
N SER A 467 -13.51 -6.20 -22.99
CA SER A 467 -12.70 -7.39 -23.29
C SER A 467 -13.54 -8.51 -23.91
N LYS A 468 -14.80 -8.66 -23.48
CA LYS A 468 -15.73 -9.69 -24.02
C LYS A 468 -16.09 -9.50 -25.49
N ILE A 469 -16.05 -8.25 -25.98
CA ILE A 469 -16.39 -7.92 -27.38
C ILE A 469 -15.15 -7.60 -28.24
N ALA A 470 -13.96 -7.73 -27.68
CA ALA A 470 -12.71 -7.48 -28.38
C ALA A 470 -12.35 -8.61 -29.35
N ASP A 471 -11.75 -8.26 -30.49
CA ASP A 471 -11.28 -9.19 -31.50
C ASP A 471 -10.03 -9.95 -31.04
N VAL A 472 -9.21 -9.32 -30.21
CA VAL A 472 -8.04 -9.93 -29.57
C VAL A 472 -7.97 -9.42 -28.14
N VAL A 473 -7.72 -10.33 -27.19
CA VAL A 473 -7.48 -10.00 -25.78
C VAL A 473 -6.07 -10.44 -25.39
N LEU A 474 -5.29 -9.52 -24.83
CA LEU A 474 -3.91 -9.75 -24.39
C LEU A 474 -3.84 -9.58 -22.87
N PRO A 475 -3.51 -10.62 -22.10
CA PRO A 475 -3.49 -10.57 -20.65
C PRO A 475 -2.27 -9.81 -20.12
N GLY A 476 -2.52 -8.68 -19.46
CA GLY A 476 -1.53 -7.80 -18.85
C GLY A 476 -1.31 -8.05 -17.36
N ALA A 477 -0.42 -7.25 -16.77
CA ALA A 477 0.00 -7.34 -15.37
C ALA A 477 -0.61 -6.22 -14.51
N ALA A 478 -1.07 -6.58 -13.30
CA ALA A 478 -1.50 -5.61 -12.30
C ALA A 478 -0.31 -4.86 -11.67
N TRP A 479 -0.58 -3.77 -10.97
CA TRP A 479 0.43 -2.88 -10.38
C TRP A 479 1.45 -3.57 -9.46
N VAL A 480 1.09 -4.63 -8.72
CA VAL A 480 2.00 -5.42 -7.88
C VAL A 480 2.74 -6.53 -8.64
N GLU A 481 2.45 -6.72 -9.92
CA GLU A 481 3.00 -7.79 -10.76
C GLU A 481 4.07 -7.26 -11.73
N LYS A 482 4.37 -5.96 -11.68
CA LYS A 482 5.33 -5.29 -12.56
C LYS A 482 6.10 -4.19 -11.84
N ASP A 483 7.30 -3.89 -12.36
CA ASP A 483 8.06 -2.70 -12.02
C ASP A 483 7.59 -1.55 -12.93
N ALA A 484 6.97 -0.55 -12.35
CA ALA A 484 6.33 0.54 -13.07
C ALA A 484 6.55 1.89 -12.40
N THR A 485 6.48 2.98 -13.17
CA THR A 485 6.62 4.33 -12.65
C THR A 485 5.41 5.21 -13.00
N TYR A 486 5.08 6.13 -12.09
CA TYR A 486 3.91 6.99 -12.17
C TYR A 486 4.26 8.42 -11.72
N THR A 487 3.53 9.43 -12.21
CA THR A 487 3.60 10.80 -11.69
C THR A 487 2.29 11.15 -10.99
N ASN A 488 2.36 11.37 -9.68
CA ASN A 488 1.21 11.66 -8.85
C ASN A 488 0.62 13.06 -9.07
N ASP A 489 -0.43 13.43 -8.32
CA ASP A 489 -1.11 14.73 -8.41
C ASP A 489 -0.22 15.93 -8.01
N GLN A 490 0.84 15.70 -7.25
CA GLN A 490 1.83 16.71 -6.88
C GLN A 490 2.97 16.86 -7.90
N GLY A 491 2.96 16.06 -8.97
CA GLY A 491 4.03 16.03 -9.98
C GLY A 491 5.25 15.21 -9.55
N MET A 492 5.15 14.40 -8.51
CA MET A 492 6.24 13.55 -8.04
C MET A 492 6.27 12.23 -8.81
N VAL A 493 7.44 11.86 -9.27
CA VAL A 493 7.69 10.55 -9.90
C VAL A 493 7.88 9.49 -8.82
N GLN A 494 7.09 8.45 -8.90
CA GLN A 494 7.05 7.35 -7.92
C GLN A 494 7.17 6.00 -8.62
N ALA A 495 7.64 4.98 -7.90
CA ALA A 495 7.80 3.62 -8.40
C ALA A 495 6.91 2.63 -7.65
N ALA A 496 6.28 1.72 -8.38
CA ALA A 496 5.66 0.51 -7.87
C ALA A 496 6.56 -0.68 -8.19
N SER A 497 7.02 -1.38 -7.16
CA SER A 497 7.88 -2.54 -7.32
C SER A 497 7.05 -3.82 -7.48
N LYS A 498 7.55 -4.72 -8.31
CA LYS A 498 6.98 -6.05 -8.49
C LYS A 498 7.07 -6.85 -7.21
N ALA A 499 5.94 -7.32 -6.73
CA ALA A 499 5.82 -8.15 -5.53
C ALA A 499 5.47 -9.61 -5.86
N ILE A 500 4.63 -9.86 -6.85
CA ILE A 500 4.19 -11.19 -7.28
C ILE A 500 4.31 -11.35 -8.79
N ASN A 501 4.28 -12.58 -9.27
CA ASN A 501 4.19 -12.86 -10.70
C ASN A 501 2.74 -12.79 -11.17
N ALA A 502 2.52 -12.31 -12.39
CA ALA A 502 1.22 -12.34 -13.03
C ALA A 502 0.72 -13.80 -13.22
N PRO A 503 -0.60 -14.02 -13.16
CA PRO A 503 -1.17 -15.38 -13.22
C PRO A 503 -1.22 -15.93 -14.64
N GLY A 504 -1.06 -17.25 -14.77
CA GLY A 504 -1.17 -17.95 -16.05
C GLY A 504 -0.09 -17.54 -17.05
N GLU A 505 -0.50 -17.08 -18.22
CA GLU A 505 0.36 -16.59 -19.30
C GLU A 505 0.39 -15.07 -19.41
N ALA A 506 -0.19 -14.34 -18.42
CA ALA A 506 -0.15 -12.88 -18.38
C ALA A 506 1.29 -12.38 -18.19
N VAL A 507 1.64 -11.30 -18.90
CA VAL A 507 2.99 -10.70 -18.86
C VAL A 507 2.89 -9.19 -18.65
N GLU A 508 4.01 -8.58 -18.31
CA GLU A 508 4.08 -7.13 -18.09
C GLU A 508 3.73 -6.37 -19.36
N ASP A 509 2.94 -5.32 -19.26
CA ASP A 509 2.34 -4.61 -20.39
C ASP A 509 3.38 -4.02 -21.36
N TRP A 510 4.54 -3.57 -20.84
CA TRP A 510 5.64 -3.11 -21.69
C TRP A 510 6.19 -4.23 -22.60
N GLN A 511 6.19 -5.50 -22.14
CA GLN A 511 6.62 -6.65 -22.95
C GLN A 511 5.61 -6.93 -24.06
N ILE A 512 4.32 -6.81 -23.77
CA ILE A 512 3.27 -6.97 -24.77
C ILE A 512 3.45 -5.91 -25.88
N LEU A 513 3.58 -4.64 -25.52
CA LEU A 513 3.76 -3.54 -26.46
C LEU A 513 5.05 -3.70 -27.28
N THR A 514 6.15 -4.09 -26.65
CA THR A 514 7.40 -4.42 -27.35
C THR A 514 7.21 -5.57 -28.34
N SER A 515 6.48 -6.63 -27.95
CA SER A 515 6.22 -7.78 -28.81
C SER A 515 5.30 -7.43 -29.98
N VAL A 516 4.29 -6.57 -29.77
CA VAL A 516 3.42 -6.04 -30.83
C VAL A 516 4.25 -5.23 -31.83
N ALA A 517 5.11 -4.34 -31.36
CA ALA A 517 5.99 -3.54 -32.22
C ALA A 517 6.95 -4.43 -33.03
N ALA A 518 7.56 -5.42 -32.39
CA ALA A 518 8.42 -6.40 -33.06
C ALA A 518 7.67 -7.21 -34.12
N ALA A 519 6.42 -7.63 -33.85
CA ALA A 519 5.57 -8.31 -34.83
C ALA A 519 5.24 -7.44 -36.07
N LEU A 520 5.18 -6.12 -35.88
CA LEU A 520 5.01 -5.11 -36.94
C LEU A 520 6.32 -4.83 -37.71
N GLY A 521 7.45 -5.38 -37.28
CA GLY A 521 8.77 -5.12 -37.85
C GLY A 521 9.43 -3.80 -37.36
N LEU A 522 8.91 -3.21 -36.29
CA LEU A 522 9.48 -2.02 -35.68
C LEU A 522 10.68 -2.38 -34.78
N PRO A 523 11.71 -1.51 -34.66
CA PRO A 523 12.97 -1.82 -34.00
C PRO A 523 12.90 -1.67 -32.45
N TYR A 524 11.90 -2.29 -31.79
CA TYR A 524 11.80 -2.30 -30.35
C TYR A 524 12.56 -3.52 -29.80
N THR A 525 13.66 -3.25 -29.09
CA THR A 525 14.59 -4.28 -28.61
C THR A 525 14.68 -4.31 -27.08
N TYR A 526 13.66 -3.83 -26.38
CA TYR A 526 13.65 -3.80 -24.94
C TYR A 526 13.56 -5.20 -24.34
N THR A 527 14.44 -5.47 -23.39
CA THR A 527 14.49 -6.73 -22.61
C THR A 527 14.16 -6.52 -21.14
N THR A 528 14.15 -5.27 -20.68
CA THR A 528 13.81 -4.88 -19.30
C THR A 528 12.99 -3.60 -19.28
N SER A 529 12.14 -3.43 -18.26
CA SER A 529 11.41 -2.18 -18.02
C SER A 529 12.35 -0.99 -17.77
N GLN A 530 13.55 -1.24 -17.22
CA GLN A 530 14.57 -0.22 -16.99
C GLN A 530 15.07 0.41 -18.30
N GLN A 531 15.19 -0.37 -19.37
CA GLN A 531 15.57 0.18 -20.69
C GLN A 531 14.50 1.12 -21.24
N VAL A 532 13.22 0.73 -21.12
CA VAL A 532 12.10 1.61 -21.50
C VAL A 532 12.11 2.88 -20.65
N ARG A 533 12.34 2.75 -19.36
CA ARG A 533 12.42 3.87 -18.41
C ARG A 533 13.55 4.85 -18.73
N ALA A 534 14.69 4.35 -19.19
CA ALA A 534 15.79 5.20 -19.64
C ALA A 534 15.39 6.07 -20.85
N ASP A 535 14.62 5.50 -21.79
CA ASP A 535 14.10 6.25 -22.94
C ASP A 535 13.03 7.27 -22.51
N VAL A 536 12.16 6.92 -21.54
CA VAL A 536 11.21 7.87 -20.93
C VAL A 536 11.96 9.06 -20.32
N ALA A 537 13.02 8.80 -19.55
CA ALA A 537 13.83 9.84 -18.93
C ALA A 537 14.52 10.73 -19.97
N ALA A 538 15.03 10.15 -21.05
CA ALA A 538 15.63 10.89 -22.15
C ALA A 538 14.60 11.78 -22.86
N PHE A 539 13.40 11.25 -23.12
CA PHE A 539 12.30 12.00 -23.74
C PHE A 539 11.83 13.15 -22.86
N LEU A 540 11.74 12.95 -21.55
CA LEU A 540 11.31 13.94 -20.56
C LEU A 540 12.47 14.74 -19.94
N SER A 541 13.65 14.74 -20.55
CA SER A 541 14.89 15.37 -20.03
C SER A 541 14.79 16.86 -19.71
N THR A 542 13.84 17.57 -20.34
CA THR A 542 13.56 18.98 -20.04
C THR A 542 12.80 19.20 -18.72
N LYS A 543 12.30 18.15 -18.11
CA LYS A 543 11.51 18.16 -16.87
C LYS A 543 12.34 17.54 -15.73
N PRO A 544 12.84 18.34 -14.76
CA PRO A 544 13.82 17.87 -13.76
C PRO A 544 13.30 16.75 -12.86
N GLN A 545 11.98 16.67 -12.62
CA GLN A 545 11.40 15.60 -11.79
C GLN A 545 11.60 14.20 -12.37
N TYR A 546 11.85 14.06 -13.68
CA TYR A 546 12.07 12.77 -14.34
C TYR A 546 13.53 12.30 -14.33
N ALA A 547 14.46 13.11 -13.86
CA ALA A 547 15.86 12.69 -13.70
C ALA A 547 16.00 11.45 -12.79
N VAL A 548 15.09 11.29 -11.82
CA VAL A 548 15.06 10.13 -10.92
C VAL A 548 14.79 8.80 -11.62
N LEU A 549 14.27 8.80 -12.85
CA LEU A 549 14.00 7.57 -13.61
C LEU A 549 15.27 6.83 -14.04
N THR A 550 16.38 7.53 -14.24
CA THR A 550 17.67 6.93 -14.60
C THR A 550 18.43 6.42 -13.39
N GLU A 551 18.06 6.87 -12.20
CA GLU A 551 18.72 6.52 -10.95
C GLU A 551 17.89 5.50 -10.16
N THR A 552 17.87 5.56 -8.90
CA THR A 552 17.40 4.56 -7.96
C THR A 552 15.94 4.78 -7.50
N VAL A 553 14.99 5.06 -8.41
CA VAL A 553 13.57 5.29 -8.03
C VAL A 553 13.02 4.16 -7.15
N PHE A 554 13.38 2.90 -7.46
CA PHE A 554 12.96 1.73 -6.69
C PHE A 554 13.73 1.57 -5.37
N ASN A 555 14.89 2.20 -5.22
CA ASN A 555 15.75 2.12 -4.04
C ASN A 555 15.80 3.45 -3.28
N ARG A 556 14.92 4.40 -3.60
CA ARG A 556 14.89 5.69 -2.91
C ARG A 556 14.60 5.42 -1.43
N PRO A 557 15.55 5.69 -0.52
CA PRO A 557 15.27 5.51 0.89
C PRO A 557 14.17 6.50 1.28
N VAL A 558 13.04 5.99 1.67
CA VAL A 558 12.04 6.77 2.39
C VAL A 558 12.72 7.18 3.69
N SER A 559 12.79 8.46 3.97
CA SER A 559 13.60 9.09 5.00
C SER A 559 13.91 8.16 6.18
N ALA A 560 15.18 7.81 6.34
CA ALA A 560 15.65 6.86 7.34
C ALA A 560 15.63 7.46 8.76
N GLU A 561 14.55 8.11 9.15
CA GLU A 561 14.40 8.55 10.52
C GLU A 561 14.15 7.32 11.40
N HIS A 562 15.11 6.97 12.22
CA HIS A 562 15.11 5.79 13.10
C HIS A 562 13.84 5.69 13.98
N TRP A 563 13.33 6.82 14.42
CA TRP A 563 12.13 6.86 15.26
C TRP A 563 10.85 6.45 14.53
N LEU A 564 10.81 6.60 13.19
CA LEU A 564 9.71 6.14 12.37
C LEU A 564 9.62 4.62 12.31
N LYS A 565 10.76 3.94 12.20
CA LYS A 565 10.84 2.48 12.27
C LYS A 565 10.37 1.98 13.64
N ALA A 566 10.72 2.68 14.72
CA ALA A 566 10.28 2.34 16.07
C ALA A 566 8.78 2.62 16.29
N SER A 567 8.16 3.56 15.57
CA SER A 567 6.75 3.93 15.71
C SER A 567 5.82 3.13 14.82
N ASN A 568 6.33 2.53 13.73
CA ASN A 568 5.56 1.65 12.86
C ASN A 568 5.78 0.19 13.24
N PRO A 569 4.87 -0.42 14.01
CA PRO A 569 5.03 -1.82 14.43
C PRO A 569 5.13 -2.77 13.24
N MET A 570 4.58 -2.39 12.09
CA MET A 570 4.55 -3.21 10.88
C MET A 570 5.93 -3.36 10.22
N GLU A 571 6.82 -2.37 10.35
CA GLU A 571 8.20 -2.49 9.85
C GLU A 571 9.11 -3.31 10.75
N ARG A 572 8.72 -3.50 12.02
CA ARG A 572 9.48 -4.30 12.99
C ARG A 572 9.49 -5.80 12.68
N TRP A 573 8.51 -6.27 11.90
CA TRP A 573 8.23 -7.70 11.73
C TRP A 573 8.63 -8.26 10.37
N LYS A 574 9.59 -7.65 9.73
CA LYS A 574 10.45 -8.41 8.81
C LYS A 574 11.21 -9.41 9.68
N TRP A 575 11.30 -10.67 9.27
CA TRP A 575 12.06 -11.70 9.99
C TRP A 575 13.44 -11.21 10.45
N ASP A 576 14.07 -10.35 9.66
CA ASP A 576 15.35 -9.71 9.93
C ASP A 576 15.32 -8.76 11.15
N THR A 577 14.14 -8.29 11.56
CA THR A 577 13.99 -7.35 12.68
C THR A 577 13.66 -8.01 14.01
N MET A 578 13.25 -9.27 14.04
CA MET A 578 13.07 -10.01 15.28
C MET A 578 14.36 -10.11 16.12
N PHE A 579 15.50 -9.88 15.49
CA PHE A 579 16.84 -9.99 16.09
C PHE A 579 17.64 -8.69 16.08
N GLN A 580 17.08 -7.59 15.55
CA GLN A 580 17.78 -6.29 15.46
C GLN A 580 18.01 -5.62 16.82
N ASP A 581 17.24 -5.99 17.84
CA ASP A 581 17.40 -5.48 19.20
C ASP A 581 18.41 -6.29 20.03
N LEU A 582 18.90 -7.38 19.51
CA LEU A 582 20.06 -8.07 20.09
C LEU A 582 21.32 -7.33 19.60
N PRO A 583 22.27 -7.02 20.50
CA PRO A 583 23.54 -6.47 20.04
C PRO A 583 24.10 -7.41 18.98
N PRO A 584 24.68 -6.89 17.86
CA PRO A 584 25.22 -7.73 16.81
C PRO A 584 26.29 -8.64 17.41
N VAL A 585 25.92 -9.85 17.72
CA VAL A 585 26.89 -10.89 18.09
C VAL A 585 27.56 -11.22 16.77
N LYS A 586 28.86 -10.95 16.67
CA LYS A 586 29.68 -11.40 15.54
C LYS A 586 29.40 -12.89 15.32
N GLY A 587 28.80 -13.25 14.19
CA GLY A 587 28.41 -14.61 13.86
C GLY A 587 26.91 -14.93 13.96
N HIS A 588 26.03 -13.99 14.29
CA HIS A 588 24.58 -14.23 14.38
C HIS A 588 23.97 -14.68 13.05
N ASN A 589 24.45 -14.14 11.92
CA ASN A 589 24.00 -14.58 10.59
C ASN A 589 24.44 -16.04 10.31
N VAL A 590 25.60 -16.44 10.79
CA VAL A 590 26.07 -17.83 10.66
C VAL A 590 25.24 -18.80 11.50
N GLN A 591 24.76 -18.39 12.68
CA GLN A 591 23.83 -19.18 13.48
C GLN A 591 22.43 -19.26 12.88
N MET A 592 21.96 -18.21 12.24
CA MET A 592 20.66 -18.20 11.54
C MET A 592 20.68 -19.10 10.30
N GLU A 593 21.76 -19.08 9.51
CA GLU A 593 21.95 -20.03 8.41
C GLU A 593 22.03 -21.48 8.91
N GLN A 594 22.76 -21.73 9.99
CA GLN A 594 22.85 -23.06 10.62
C GLN A 594 21.54 -23.51 11.26
N MET A 595 20.75 -22.60 11.85
CA MET A 595 19.41 -22.91 12.37
C MET A 595 18.39 -23.10 11.24
N ALA A 596 18.51 -22.37 10.14
CA ALA A 596 17.68 -22.60 8.95
C ALA A 596 17.98 -23.94 8.29
N GLU A 597 19.23 -24.38 8.27
CA GLU A 597 19.63 -25.71 7.82
C GLU A 597 19.22 -26.82 8.83
N ALA A 598 19.26 -26.53 10.15
CA ALA A 598 18.91 -27.49 11.20
C ALA A 598 17.40 -27.65 11.40
N THR A 599 16.58 -26.66 11.01
CA THR A 599 15.11 -26.70 11.16
C THR A 599 14.38 -27.23 9.93
N VAL A 600 15.04 -27.66 8.89
CA VAL A 600 14.44 -28.56 7.91
C VAL A 600 14.34 -29.96 8.54
N ILE A 601 13.45 -30.11 9.52
CA ILE A 601 12.96 -31.42 9.92
C ILE A 601 12.24 -31.97 8.71
N PRO A 602 12.72 -33.03 8.05
CA PRO A 602 12.04 -33.57 6.89
C PRO A 602 10.63 -33.97 7.33
N LEU A 603 9.63 -33.48 6.63
CA LEU A 603 8.20 -33.82 6.82
C LEU A 603 7.92 -35.34 6.86
N ARG A 604 8.88 -36.19 6.51
CA ARG A 604 8.83 -37.66 6.59
C ARG A 604 8.77 -38.22 8.00
N LEU A 605 9.29 -37.51 9.02
CA LEU A 605 9.28 -38.04 10.40
C LEU A 605 7.94 -37.85 11.12
N VAL A 606 7.10 -36.94 10.68
CA VAL A 606 5.78 -36.69 11.29
C VAL A 606 4.69 -37.60 10.71
N THR A 607 4.85 -38.05 9.44
CA THR A 607 3.90 -38.98 8.80
C THR A 607 4.11 -40.43 9.23
N ASP A 608 5.34 -40.81 9.60
CA ASP A 608 5.64 -42.20 10.05
C ASP A 608 5.23 -42.49 11.48
N GLU A 609 5.10 -41.46 12.34
CA GLU A 609 4.59 -41.67 13.71
C GLU A 609 3.06 -41.72 13.77
N ILE A 610 2.36 -41.01 12.90
CA ILE A 610 0.88 -41.03 12.86
C ILE A 610 0.33 -42.35 12.31
N SER A 611 1.09 -43.02 11.45
CA SER A 611 0.69 -44.31 10.88
C SER A 611 0.91 -45.51 11.87
N ARG A 612 1.66 -45.32 12.95
CA ARG A 612 1.91 -46.37 13.95
C ARG A 612 0.97 -46.36 15.18
N THR A 613 0.09 -45.37 15.26
CA THR A 613 -0.88 -45.26 16.37
C THR A 613 -2.32 -45.60 15.95
N SER A 614 -2.53 -46.17 14.75
CA SER A 614 -3.82 -46.61 14.23
C SER A 614 -3.87 -48.12 13.90
N GLU A 615 -3.02 -48.94 14.60
CA GLU A 615 -3.22 -50.39 14.71
C GLU A 615 -3.54 -50.82 16.13
#